data_2096f0a28fcc10731b5df661d9ee6b0c
#
_entry.id   2096f0a28fcc10731b5df661d9ee6b0c
#
_cell.length_a   1.000
_cell.length_b   1.000
_cell.length_c   1.000
_cell.angle_alpha   90.00
_cell.angle_beta   90.00
_cell.angle_gamma   90.00
#
_symmetry.space_group_name_H-M   'P 1'
#
loop_
_entity.id
_entity.type
_entity.pdbx_description
1 polymer ?
#
loop_
_entity_poly.entity_id
_entity_poly.type
_entity_poly.pdbx_seq_one_letter_code
_entity_poly.pdbx_strand_id
1 'polypeptide(L)'
;NEPSEVPDLQIAQAAQDMELLDIDKNEVIKKDNAKSYLDQLTEEQLDEAYVAAREQQWKNKAITELYIPGSVFKVVTSSAALEEKAISVNDSFDCTGALVVVEGTDPIHCWKTSGHGLQTFTEAITHSCNPAFMEIGRRLGAESFFNYFKAFGLTERTGIDLPAEATSYYQGLNGMGAVELASCSFGQTNK
;
A
#
# COMPACT_ATOMS: atom_id res chain seq x y z
N ASN A 1 -0.80 17.36 30.39
CA ASN A 1 -0.14 16.10 29.99
C ASN A 1 1.26 16.49 29.59
N GLU A 2 2.24 16.07 30.38
CA GLU A 2 3.63 16.14 29.94
C GLU A 2 3.79 15.28 28.68
N PRO A 3 4.57 15.73 27.67
CA PRO A 3 4.83 14.92 26.50
C PRO A 3 5.49 13.61 26.96
N SER A 4 4.96 12.49 26.50
CA SER A 4 5.56 11.19 26.75
C SER A 4 7.00 11.22 26.24
N GLU A 5 7.93 10.72 27.04
CA GLU A 5 9.34 10.61 26.68
C GLU A 5 9.47 9.89 25.32
N VAL A 6 10.26 10.46 24.42
CA VAL A 6 10.46 9.87 23.09
C VAL A 6 11.35 8.64 23.24
N PRO A 7 10.91 7.43 22.82
CA PRO A 7 11.72 6.23 22.96
C PRO A 7 13.01 6.28 22.14
N ASP A 8 14.11 5.76 22.65
CA ASP A 8 15.43 5.68 21.99
C ASP A 8 15.32 5.12 20.55
N LEU A 9 14.48 4.10 20.35
CA LEU A 9 14.25 3.52 19.03
C LEU A 9 13.73 4.56 18.01
N GLN A 10 12.83 5.43 18.40
CA GLN A 10 12.27 6.44 17.51
C GLN A 10 13.29 7.54 17.21
N ILE A 11 14.11 7.91 18.19
CA ILE A 11 15.20 8.87 17.99
C ILE A 11 16.25 8.29 17.04
N ALA A 12 16.64 7.03 17.23
CA ALA A 12 17.60 6.36 16.35
C ALA A 12 17.07 6.19 14.91
N GLN A 13 15.78 5.89 14.75
CA GLN A 13 15.14 5.86 13.42
C GLN A 13 15.11 7.24 12.78
N ALA A 14 14.79 8.30 13.53
CA ALA A 14 14.84 9.67 13.02
C ALA A 14 16.26 10.07 12.61
N ALA A 15 17.27 9.70 13.39
CA ALA A 15 18.67 9.94 13.05
C ALA A 15 19.10 9.19 11.77
N GLN A 16 18.60 7.97 11.56
CA GLN A 16 18.82 7.21 10.33
C GLN A 16 18.15 7.90 9.12
N ASP A 17 16.91 8.32 9.26
CA ASP A 17 16.16 9.03 8.19
C ASP A 17 16.83 10.36 7.82
N MET A 18 17.45 11.03 8.78
CA MET A 18 18.21 12.28 8.59
C MET A 18 19.66 12.05 8.11
N GLU A 19 20.07 10.81 7.88
CA GLU A 19 21.44 10.43 7.45
C GLU A 19 22.53 10.84 8.46
N LEU A 20 22.19 10.95 9.75
CA LEU A 20 23.12 11.29 10.82
C LEU A 20 23.95 10.08 11.29
N LEU A 21 23.51 8.85 10.95
CA LEU A 21 24.19 7.60 11.27
C LEU A 21 24.84 7.04 10.00
N ASP A 22 26.08 6.56 10.12
CA ASP A 22 26.82 5.89 9.04
C ASP A 22 26.40 4.41 8.95
N ILE A 23 25.15 4.18 8.58
CA ILE A 23 24.54 2.85 8.41
C ILE A 23 23.73 2.78 7.12
N ASP A 24 23.50 1.56 6.62
CA ASP A 24 22.62 1.35 5.45
C ASP A 24 21.20 1.80 5.78
N LYS A 25 20.56 2.54 4.87
CA LYS A 25 19.16 3.00 4.99
C LYS A 25 18.16 1.86 5.16
N ASN A 26 18.52 0.66 4.73
CA ASN A 26 17.70 -0.55 4.86
C ASN A 26 18.03 -1.34 6.14
N GLU A 27 19.00 -0.89 6.93
CA GLU A 27 19.32 -1.54 8.20
C GLU A 27 18.17 -1.35 9.18
N VAL A 28 17.72 -2.45 9.78
CA VAL A 28 16.62 -2.43 10.75
C VAL A 28 17.17 -2.16 12.14
N ILE A 29 16.98 -0.93 12.63
CA ILE A 29 17.28 -0.59 14.02
C ILE A 29 16.21 -1.24 14.90
N LYS A 30 16.66 -2.01 15.91
CA LYS A 30 15.81 -2.66 16.91
C LYS A 30 15.91 -1.97 18.25
N LYS A 31 14.92 -2.20 19.11
CA LYS A 31 14.88 -1.59 20.46
C LYS A 31 16.10 -1.91 21.32
N ASP A 32 16.66 -3.09 21.17
CA ASP A 32 17.80 -3.58 21.94
C ASP A 32 19.15 -2.98 21.52
N ASN A 33 19.25 -2.45 20.28
CA ASN A 33 20.48 -1.81 19.77
C ASN A 33 20.32 -0.30 19.53
N ALA A 34 19.12 0.27 19.67
CA ALA A 34 18.86 1.69 19.41
C ALA A 34 19.83 2.61 20.18
N LYS A 35 20.04 2.35 21.47
CA LYS A 35 20.95 3.15 22.31
C LYS A 35 22.38 3.17 21.78
N SER A 36 22.89 2.06 21.25
CA SER A 36 24.25 2.00 20.72
C SER A 36 24.46 2.85 19.46
N TYR A 37 23.39 3.14 18.72
CA TYR A 37 23.42 4.11 17.62
C TYR A 37 23.39 5.54 18.12
N LEU A 38 22.58 5.83 19.15
CA LEU A 38 22.52 7.16 19.74
C LEU A 38 23.84 7.57 20.39
N ASP A 39 24.57 6.64 20.99
CA ASP A 39 25.89 6.86 21.60
C ASP A 39 26.98 7.26 20.56
N GLN A 40 26.69 7.16 19.26
CA GLN A 40 27.59 7.56 18.17
C GLN A 40 27.34 9.01 17.70
N LEU A 41 26.22 9.61 18.09
CA LEU A 41 25.83 10.96 17.71
C LEU A 41 26.49 12.01 18.59
N THR A 42 26.75 13.19 18.03
CA THR A 42 27.09 14.38 18.83
C THR A 42 25.83 14.86 19.58
N GLU A 43 26.02 15.71 20.61
CA GLU A 43 24.89 16.30 21.34
C GLU A 43 23.94 17.07 20.41
N GLU A 44 24.50 17.83 19.46
CA GLU A 44 23.68 18.58 18.44
C GLU A 44 22.87 17.64 17.56
N GLN A 45 23.48 16.58 17.03
CA GLN A 45 22.81 15.57 16.22
C GLN A 45 21.72 14.81 17.00
N LEU A 46 21.99 14.53 18.27
CA LEU A 46 21.02 13.88 19.15
C LEU A 46 19.81 14.78 19.42
N ASP A 47 20.03 16.07 19.63
CA ASP A 47 18.95 17.04 19.82
C ASP A 47 18.11 17.20 18.54
N GLU A 48 18.75 17.28 17.37
CA GLU A 48 18.04 17.30 16.09
C GLU A 48 17.18 16.04 15.87
N ALA A 49 17.74 14.86 16.08
CA ALA A 49 17.04 13.59 15.95
C ALA A 49 15.89 13.47 16.97
N TYR A 50 16.09 13.94 18.21
CA TYR A 50 15.04 13.97 19.24
C TYR A 50 13.88 14.87 18.83
N VAL A 51 14.15 16.08 18.33
CA VAL A 51 13.12 17.00 17.84
C VAL A 51 12.34 16.38 16.69
N ALA A 52 13.03 15.80 15.71
CA ALA A 52 12.40 15.14 14.56
C ALA A 52 11.51 13.95 15.00
N ALA A 53 11.99 13.10 15.89
CA ALA A 53 11.22 11.98 16.43
C ALA A 53 9.97 12.43 17.20
N ARG A 54 10.11 13.51 17.99
CA ARG A 54 8.99 14.11 18.73
C ARG A 54 7.93 14.69 17.80
N GLU A 55 8.34 15.37 16.74
CA GLU A 55 7.42 15.91 15.73
C GLU A 55 6.68 14.80 15.01
N GLN A 56 7.33 13.67 14.73
CA GLN A 56 6.67 12.51 14.14
C GLN A 56 5.58 11.91 15.04
N GLN A 57 5.74 11.95 16.36
CA GLN A 57 4.69 11.49 17.29
C GLN A 57 3.42 12.35 17.21
N TRP A 58 3.55 13.61 16.86
CA TRP A 58 2.40 14.53 16.76
C TRP A 58 1.71 14.50 15.40
N LYS A 59 2.31 13.85 14.40
CA LYS A 59 1.65 13.66 13.10
C LYS A 59 0.48 12.71 13.21
N ASN A 60 -0.66 13.14 12.72
CA ASN A 60 -1.80 12.24 12.54
C ASN A 60 -1.56 11.34 11.31
N LYS A 61 -0.96 10.18 11.52
CA LYS A 61 -0.58 9.25 10.46
C LYS A 61 -1.73 8.85 9.53
N ALA A 62 -2.96 8.84 10.03
CA ALA A 62 -4.13 8.55 9.23
C ALA A 62 -4.40 9.61 8.14
N ILE A 63 -3.76 10.78 8.25
CA ILE A 63 -3.96 11.92 7.34
C ILE A 63 -2.67 12.27 6.61
N THR A 64 -1.54 12.20 7.31
CA THR A 64 -0.25 12.68 6.78
C THR A 64 0.55 11.61 6.05
N GLU A 65 0.18 10.34 6.16
CA GLU A 65 0.94 9.24 5.56
C GLU A 65 0.12 8.51 4.50
N LEU A 66 0.83 7.99 3.51
CA LEU A 66 0.25 7.12 2.48
C LEU A 66 0.63 5.67 2.77
N TYR A 67 -0.27 4.76 2.43
CA TYR A 67 0.00 3.33 2.48
C TYR A 67 -0.58 2.63 1.24
N ILE A 68 0.00 1.49 0.90
CA ILE A 68 -0.54 0.63 -0.15
C ILE A 68 -1.73 -0.12 0.44
N PRO A 69 -2.96 0.07 -0.09
CA PRO A 69 -4.17 -0.49 0.51
C PRO A 69 -4.20 -2.02 0.50
N GLY A 70 -3.53 -2.65 -0.47
CA GLY A 70 -3.52 -4.09 -0.60
C GLY A 70 -4.93 -4.66 -0.78
N SER A 71 -5.17 -5.82 -0.21
CA SER A 71 -6.40 -6.60 -0.44
C SER A 71 -7.70 -5.93 0.02
N VAL A 72 -7.67 -4.93 0.88
CA VAL A 72 -8.88 -4.14 1.20
C VAL A 72 -9.43 -3.43 -0.03
N PHE A 73 -8.57 -3.08 -0.97
CA PHE A 73 -8.95 -2.44 -2.23
C PHE A 73 -9.83 -3.33 -3.13
N LYS A 74 -9.77 -4.63 -2.95
CA LYS A 74 -10.60 -5.60 -3.69
C LYS A 74 -12.10 -5.33 -3.56
N VAL A 75 -12.53 -4.66 -2.50
CA VAL A 75 -13.93 -4.21 -2.33
C VAL A 75 -14.30 -3.21 -3.41
N VAL A 76 -13.43 -2.25 -3.73
CA VAL A 76 -13.64 -1.26 -4.79
C VAL A 76 -13.74 -1.96 -6.15
N THR A 77 -12.78 -2.83 -6.46
CA THR A 77 -12.74 -3.59 -7.72
C THR A 77 -13.98 -4.48 -7.87
N SER A 78 -14.39 -5.16 -6.79
CA SER A 78 -15.59 -6.01 -6.78
C SER A 78 -16.86 -5.21 -7.05
N SER A 79 -17.02 -4.07 -6.35
CA SER A 79 -18.19 -3.20 -6.50
C SER A 79 -18.31 -2.69 -7.93
N ALA A 80 -17.20 -2.18 -8.49
CA ALA A 80 -17.15 -1.70 -9.85
C ALA A 80 -17.49 -2.81 -10.87
N ALA A 81 -16.89 -3.98 -10.74
CA ALA A 81 -17.07 -5.08 -11.69
C ALA A 81 -18.49 -5.67 -11.65
N LEU A 82 -19.12 -5.71 -10.49
CA LEU A 82 -20.51 -6.14 -10.35
C LEU A 82 -21.49 -5.10 -10.90
N GLU A 83 -21.27 -3.82 -10.62
CA GLU A 83 -22.14 -2.73 -11.09
C GLU A 83 -22.10 -2.63 -12.61
N GLU A 84 -20.92 -2.70 -13.23
CA GLU A 84 -20.74 -2.72 -14.68
C GLU A 84 -21.15 -4.05 -15.33
N LYS A 85 -21.54 -5.04 -14.53
CA LYS A 85 -21.86 -6.41 -15.02
C LYS A 85 -20.70 -7.05 -15.78
N ALA A 86 -19.48 -6.63 -15.53
CA ALA A 86 -18.28 -7.24 -16.07
C ALA A 86 -18.05 -8.64 -15.50
N ILE A 87 -18.61 -8.89 -14.32
CA ILE A 87 -18.72 -10.20 -13.67
C ILE A 87 -20.10 -10.38 -13.02
N SER A 88 -20.38 -11.63 -12.67
CA SER A 88 -21.54 -12.05 -11.89
C SER A 88 -21.09 -12.76 -10.62
N VAL A 89 -21.93 -12.79 -9.60
CA VAL A 89 -21.69 -13.57 -8.36
C VAL A 89 -21.54 -15.08 -8.62
N ASN A 90 -22.05 -15.56 -9.77
CA ASN A 90 -21.97 -16.97 -10.17
C ASN A 90 -20.73 -17.27 -11.02
N ASP A 91 -19.91 -16.27 -11.36
CA ASP A 91 -18.69 -16.49 -12.12
C ASP A 91 -17.67 -17.27 -11.32
N SER A 92 -16.84 -18.00 -12.05
CA SER A 92 -15.74 -18.78 -11.46
C SER A 92 -14.41 -18.35 -12.06
N PHE A 93 -13.37 -18.48 -11.25
CA PHE A 93 -12.00 -18.08 -11.57
C PHE A 93 -11.04 -19.22 -11.20
N ASP A 94 -10.11 -19.51 -12.09
CA ASP A 94 -9.05 -20.48 -11.82
C ASP A 94 -7.79 -19.79 -11.32
N CYS A 95 -7.18 -20.36 -10.29
CA CYS A 95 -5.96 -19.85 -9.70
C CYS A 95 -4.92 -20.96 -9.59
N THR A 96 -3.94 -20.93 -10.44
CA THR A 96 -2.79 -21.85 -10.46
C THR A 96 -1.61 -21.40 -9.59
N GLY A 97 -1.78 -20.29 -8.84
CA GLY A 97 -0.75 -19.72 -7.96
C GLY A 97 -0.03 -18.51 -8.53
N ALA A 98 -0.17 -18.25 -9.83
CA ALA A 98 0.35 -17.04 -10.50
C ALA A 98 -0.43 -16.77 -11.78
N LEU A 99 -0.30 -15.56 -12.31
CA LEU A 99 -0.85 -15.16 -13.61
C LEU A 99 0.17 -14.34 -14.38
N VAL A 100 0.45 -14.74 -15.62
CA VAL A 100 1.16 -13.91 -16.60
C VAL A 100 0.15 -13.00 -17.27
N VAL A 101 0.24 -11.71 -17.02
CA VAL A 101 -0.73 -10.71 -17.51
C VAL A 101 -0.49 -10.38 -18.97
N VAL A 102 0.78 -10.26 -19.36
CA VAL A 102 1.23 -10.00 -20.73
C VAL A 102 2.33 -11.01 -21.06
N GLU A 103 2.27 -11.58 -22.26
CA GLU A 103 3.28 -12.53 -22.70
C GLU A 103 4.70 -11.90 -22.67
N GLY A 104 5.65 -12.60 -22.06
CA GLY A 104 7.03 -12.13 -21.91
C GLY A 104 7.28 -11.28 -20.65
N THR A 105 6.26 -11.05 -19.82
CA THR A 105 6.46 -10.44 -18.49
C THR A 105 6.54 -11.49 -17.39
N ASP A 106 7.14 -11.10 -16.27
CA ASP A 106 7.17 -11.96 -15.08
C ASP A 106 5.76 -12.22 -14.54
N PRO A 107 5.47 -13.42 -14.05
CA PRO A 107 4.18 -13.75 -13.47
C PRO A 107 3.96 -12.99 -12.15
N ILE A 108 2.73 -12.50 -11.96
CA ILE A 108 2.31 -11.93 -10.68
C ILE A 108 1.74 -13.07 -9.81
N HIS A 109 2.28 -13.23 -8.62
CA HIS A 109 1.98 -14.36 -7.76
C HIS A 109 0.77 -14.13 -6.86
N CYS A 110 0.04 -15.21 -6.62
CA CYS A 110 -0.87 -15.28 -5.48
C CYS A 110 -0.07 -15.47 -4.18
N TRP A 111 -0.63 -15.04 -3.05
CA TRP A 111 -0.05 -15.34 -1.75
C TRP A 111 0.01 -16.87 -1.50
N LYS A 112 -0.96 -17.61 -2.03
CA LYS A 112 -0.95 -19.08 -2.07
C LYS A 112 -0.31 -19.54 -3.38
N THR A 113 0.98 -19.80 -3.36
CA THR A 113 1.78 -20.14 -4.54
C THR A 113 1.38 -21.47 -5.20
N SER A 114 0.77 -22.40 -4.44
CA SER A 114 0.19 -23.64 -4.97
C SER A 114 -1.15 -23.45 -5.69
N GLY A 115 -1.68 -22.24 -5.69
CA GLY A 115 -2.99 -21.91 -6.27
C GLY A 115 -4.17 -22.29 -5.38
N HIS A 116 -5.33 -21.70 -5.69
CA HIS A 116 -6.61 -22.01 -5.05
C HIS A 116 -7.43 -23.00 -5.89
N GLY A 117 -7.02 -23.24 -7.15
CA GLY A 117 -7.82 -23.97 -8.12
C GLY A 117 -9.04 -23.19 -8.61
N LEU A 118 -10.02 -23.90 -9.16
CA LEU A 118 -11.28 -23.32 -9.59
C LEU A 118 -12.11 -22.92 -8.36
N GLN A 119 -12.54 -21.66 -8.32
CA GLN A 119 -13.27 -21.06 -7.20
C GLN A 119 -14.33 -20.10 -7.74
N THR A 120 -15.44 -19.98 -7.04
CA THR A 120 -16.47 -18.99 -7.31
C THR A 120 -15.98 -17.59 -6.96
N PHE A 121 -16.68 -16.55 -7.43
CA PHE A 121 -16.38 -15.15 -7.06
C PHE A 121 -16.37 -14.95 -5.54
N THR A 122 -17.34 -15.53 -4.82
CA THR A 122 -17.41 -15.43 -3.35
C THR A 122 -16.18 -16.08 -2.69
N GLU A 123 -15.77 -17.25 -3.16
CA GLU A 123 -14.55 -17.91 -2.68
C GLU A 123 -13.29 -17.11 -3.02
N ALA A 124 -13.23 -16.49 -4.20
CA ALA A 124 -12.11 -15.64 -4.61
C ALA A 124 -11.93 -14.42 -3.69
N ILE A 125 -13.03 -13.82 -3.21
CA ILE A 125 -13.00 -12.76 -2.19
C ILE A 125 -12.53 -13.34 -0.85
N THR A 126 -13.15 -14.43 -0.39
CA THR A 126 -12.85 -15.07 0.89
C THR A 126 -11.38 -15.50 0.98
N HIS A 127 -10.85 -16.07 -0.10
CA HIS A 127 -9.45 -16.47 -0.21
C HIS A 127 -8.50 -15.29 -0.50
N SER A 128 -9.03 -14.11 -0.76
CA SER A 128 -8.22 -12.95 -1.18
C SER A 128 -7.30 -13.26 -2.37
N CYS A 129 -7.83 -13.94 -3.38
CA CYS A 129 -7.08 -14.48 -4.49
C CYS A 129 -6.63 -13.38 -5.48
N ASN A 130 -5.32 -13.11 -5.59
CA ASN A 130 -4.80 -12.09 -6.50
C ASN A 130 -5.07 -12.41 -7.99
N PRO A 131 -4.79 -13.62 -8.52
CA PRO A 131 -5.09 -13.95 -9.92
C PRO A 131 -6.55 -13.75 -10.31
N ALA A 132 -7.49 -14.11 -9.43
CA ALA A 132 -8.90 -13.85 -9.69
C ALA A 132 -9.20 -12.35 -9.84
N PHE A 133 -8.61 -11.51 -8.97
CA PHE A 133 -8.80 -10.06 -9.03
C PHE A 133 -8.10 -9.40 -10.22
N MET A 134 -6.98 -9.92 -10.68
CA MET A 134 -6.36 -9.50 -11.94
C MET A 134 -7.29 -9.77 -13.14
N GLU A 135 -7.91 -10.95 -13.18
CA GLU A 135 -8.87 -11.29 -14.23
C GLU A 135 -10.15 -10.44 -14.14
N ILE A 136 -10.66 -10.16 -12.93
CA ILE A 136 -11.80 -9.26 -12.71
C ILE A 136 -11.46 -7.85 -13.22
N GLY A 137 -10.31 -7.31 -12.88
CA GLY A 137 -9.86 -6.01 -13.37
C GLY A 137 -9.71 -5.97 -14.89
N ARG A 138 -9.18 -7.03 -15.50
CA ARG A 138 -9.08 -7.16 -16.94
C ARG A 138 -10.46 -7.14 -17.62
N ARG A 139 -11.46 -7.83 -17.06
CA ARG A 139 -12.85 -7.81 -17.58
C ARG A 139 -13.51 -6.45 -17.40
N LEU A 140 -13.27 -5.78 -16.29
CA LEU A 140 -13.76 -4.43 -16.02
C LEU A 140 -13.18 -3.41 -17.00
N GLY A 141 -11.89 -3.53 -17.31
CA GLY A 141 -11.16 -2.60 -18.16
C GLY A 141 -10.67 -1.35 -17.46
N ALA A 142 -9.61 -0.75 -18.01
CA ALA A 142 -8.89 0.38 -17.37
C ALA A 142 -9.77 1.63 -17.21
N GLU A 143 -10.62 1.93 -18.20
CA GLU A 143 -11.48 3.12 -18.18
C GLU A 143 -12.52 3.03 -17.07
N SER A 144 -13.30 1.92 -17.02
CA SER A 144 -14.29 1.71 -15.97
C SER A 144 -13.62 1.64 -14.60
N PHE A 145 -12.51 0.89 -14.47
CA PHE A 145 -11.74 0.84 -13.22
C PHE A 145 -11.36 2.24 -12.72
N PHE A 146 -10.80 3.09 -13.57
CA PHE A 146 -10.39 4.44 -13.20
C PHE A 146 -11.57 5.35 -12.88
N ASN A 147 -12.69 5.22 -13.60
CA ASN A 147 -13.90 5.98 -13.31
C ASN A 147 -14.46 5.66 -11.92
N TYR A 148 -14.48 4.40 -11.52
CA TYR A 148 -14.88 4.01 -10.16
C TYR A 148 -13.84 4.43 -9.12
N PHE A 149 -12.55 4.34 -9.42
CA PHE A 149 -11.50 4.84 -8.56
C PHE A 149 -11.73 6.32 -8.20
N LYS A 150 -12.09 7.14 -9.19
CA LYS A 150 -12.48 8.54 -8.99
C LYS A 150 -13.80 8.68 -8.22
N ALA A 151 -14.81 7.90 -8.56
CA ALA A 151 -16.13 7.97 -7.93
C ALA A 151 -16.07 7.62 -6.43
N PHE A 152 -15.15 6.77 -6.02
CA PHE A 152 -14.85 6.50 -4.61
C PHE A 152 -14.03 7.63 -3.93
N GLY A 153 -13.71 8.73 -4.63
CA GLY A 153 -12.97 9.86 -4.09
C GLY A 153 -11.46 9.62 -3.89
N LEU A 154 -10.91 8.56 -4.49
CA LEU A 154 -9.53 8.15 -4.25
C LEU A 154 -8.48 9.00 -5.01
N THR A 155 -8.91 9.92 -5.85
CA THR A 155 -8.04 10.84 -6.60
C THR A 155 -7.96 12.24 -6.00
N GLU A 156 -8.76 12.53 -4.97
CA GLU A 156 -8.94 13.86 -4.43
C GLU A 156 -8.63 13.88 -2.93
N ARG A 157 -8.31 15.05 -2.41
CA ARG A 157 -8.22 15.26 -0.96
C ARG A 157 -9.62 15.17 -0.35
N THR A 158 -9.68 14.65 0.87
CA THR A 158 -10.95 14.50 1.61
C THR A 158 -11.55 15.83 2.02
N GLY A 159 -10.73 16.89 2.10
CA GLY A 159 -11.12 18.20 2.60
C GLY A 159 -11.28 18.23 4.11
N ILE A 160 -10.70 17.28 4.83
CA ILE A 160 -10.69 17.28 6.29
C ILE A 160 -10.00 18.54 6.81
N ASP A 161 -10.61 19.21 7.80
CA ASP A 161 -10.07 20.43 8.44
C ASP A 161 -8.94 20.08 9.41
N LEU A 162 -7.87 19.47 8.86
CA LEU A 162 -6.63 19.15 9.57
C LEU A 162 -5.43 19.44 8.68
N PRO A 163 -4.31 19.91 9.24
CA PRO A 163 -3.13 20.25 8.47
C PRO A 163 -2.44 19.00 7.88
N ALA A 164 -1.75 19.21 6.77
CA ALA A 164 -0.82 18.25 6.17
C ALA A 164 -1.50 16.95 5.66
N GLU A 165 -2.73 17.01 5.17
CA GLU A 165 -3.34 15.90 4.46
C GLU A 165 -2.45 15.48 3.28
N ALA A 166 -2.04 14.20 3.25
CA ALA A 166 -1.25 13.65 2.17
C ALA A 166 -2.06 13.60 0.86
N THR A 167 -1.38 13.81 -0.25
CA THR A 167 -2.01 13.66 -1.58
C THR A 167 -1.79 12.24 -2.08
N SER A 168 -2.87 11.55 -2.44
CA SER A 168 -2.81 10.19 -2.97
C SER A 168 -1.86 10.08 -4.16
N TYR A 169 -1.07 9.02 -4.18
CA TYR A 169 -0.29 8.62 -5.34
C TYR A 169 -1.01 7.45 -6.03
N TYR A 170 -1.38 7.64 -7.29
CA TYR A 170 -2.12 6.64 -8.06
C TYR A 170 -1.72 6.61 -9.53
N GLN A 171 -1.97 5.48 -10.16
CA GLN A 171 -1.76 5.32 -11.60
C GLN A 171 -2.89 5.98 -12.37
N GLY A 172 -2.58 7.03 -13.14
CA GLY A 172 -3.55 7.68 -14.01
C GLY A 172 -3.94 6.83 -15.21
N LEU A 173 -5.10 7.09 -15.82
CA LEU A 173 -5.64 6.31 -16.94
C LEU A 173 -4.64 6.19 -18.11
N ASN A 174 -3.90 7.25 -18.44
CA ASN A 174 -2.94 7.25 -19.55
C ASN A 174 -1.74 6.32 -19.34
N GLY A 175 -1.44 5.97 -18.09
CA GLY A 175 -0.37 5.04 -17.73
C GLY A 175 -0.87 3.67 -17.29
N MET A 176 -2.17 3.42 -17.34
CA MET A 176 -2.79 2.18 -16.89
C MET A 176 -2.78 1.13 -18.00
N GLY A 177 -1.62 0.51 -18.23
CA GLY A 177 -1.49 -0.67 -19.08
C GLY A 177 -2.08 -1.93 -18.42
N ALA A 178 -1.96 -3.06 -19.09
CA ALA A 178 -2.54 -4.32 -18.60
C ALA A 178 -1.91 -4.79 -17.28
N VAL A 179 -0.61 -4.60 -17.09
CA VAL A 179 0.13 -5.00 -15.88
C VAL A 179 -0.24 -4.07 -14.71
N GLU A 180 -0.29 -2.76 -14.97
CA GLU A 180 -0.69 -1.76 -13.96
C GLU A 180 -2.13 -2.00 -13.52
N LEU A 181 -3.06 -2.22 -14.46
CA LEU A 181 -4.46 -2.53 -14.14
C LEU A 181 -4.57 -3.81 -13.29
N ALA A 182 -3.85 -4.85 -13.66
CA ALA A 182 -3.83 -6.09 -12.90
C ALA A 182 -3.35 -5.87 -11.46
N SER A 183 -2.26 -5.12 -11.29
CA SER A 183 -1.68 -4.80 -10.00
C SER A 183 -2.60 -3.90 -9.15
N CYS A 184 -3.19 -2.87 -9.76
CA CYS A 184 -4.14 -1.99 -9.10
C CYS A 184 -5.40 -2.72 -8.64
N SER A 185 -5.85 -3.73 -9.39
CA SER A 185 -7.10 -4.44 -9.12
C SER A 185 -7.12 -5.20 -7.78
N PHE A 186 -5.95 -5.55 -7.23
CA PHE A 186 -5.85 -6.14 -5.90
C PHE A 186 -5.14 -5.23 -4.89
N GLY A 187 -4.99 -3.92 -5.23
CA GLY A 187 -4.58 -2.87 -4.30
C GLY A 187 -3.07 -2.72 -4.14
N GLN A 188 -2.30 -3.14 -5.09
CA GLN A 188 -0.87 -2.85 -5.16
C GLN A 188 -0.59 -1.54 -5.88
N THR A 189 0.39 -0.94 -6.14
CA THR A 189 0.72 0.22 -7.00
C THR A 189 0.14 1.57 -6.54
N ASN A 190 -1.11 1.65 -6.08
CA ASN A 190 -1.74 2.90 -5.59
C ASN A 190 -1.51 3.11 -4.09
N LYS A 191 -1.32 4.38 -3.67
CA LYS A 191 -1.13 4.81 -2.27
C LYS A 191 -2.00 6.01 -1.94
#